data_6495ee563886bf4cb3ea34a3fc8f0fc1
#
_entry.id   6495ee563886bf4cb3ea34a3fc8f0fc1
#
_cell.length_a   1.000
_cell.length_b   1.000
_cell.length_c   1.000
_cell.angle_alpha   90.00
_cell.angle_beta   90.00
_cell.angle_gamma   90.00
#
_symmetry.space_group_name_H-M   'P 1'
#
loop_
_entity.id
_entity.type
_entity.pdbx_description
1 polymer ?
#
loop_
_entity_poly.entity_id
_entity_poly.type
_entity_poly.pdbx_seq_one_letter_code
_entity_poly.pdbx_strand_id
1 'polypeptide(L)'
;MAAEDSFSAREWLRYARQVQLPEVGAAGQRRLRVARVLVVGAGGLGAPAALYLAGAGIGRLTLVDGDAVALSNLHRQVLYAEADIDSDKAAAAARQLQARNADIEVRAVAAPLGADNVDKLVADADLVLDCTDRMAVRYRLNAACRRNEKPWLFAAVDRFAGQLALFAPDGACFQCLYPRQPEGLLDCAAAGVLGVVPGLLGLLQAGEALKFLLGLATPSRNHLLLWDALALELRRLRLRRDPDCPCCAGGGHAELPPEPACAAGSDLELAPAAFATALARGDALLLDVRSAAEFAAFNLGGTHIPLDALDAQDPRLGERPLLLVCQTGVRSRRGAERLRAAGRTAVFSLRGGILAWLEERGAH
;
A
#
# COMPACT_ATOMS: atom_id res chain seq x y z
N MET A 1 16.27 41.68 6.15
CA MET A 1 15.98 40.28 5.70
C MET A 1 16.61 39.35 6.71
N ALA A 2 15.79 38.65 7.46
CA ALA A 2 16.20 37.85 8.62
C ALA A 2 17.06 36.65 8.21
N ALA A 3 17.98 36.23 9.09
CA ALA A 3 18.86 35.07 8.93
C ALA A 3 18.13 33.73 8.70
N GLU A 4 16.81 33.68 8.98
CA GLU A 4 15.95 32.51 8.77
C GLU A 4 15.64 32.19 7.30
N ASP A 5 15.90 33.11 6.38
CA ASP A 5 15.56 32.97 4.94
C ASP A 5 16.75 32.52 4.08
N SER A 6 17.95 32.42 4.68
CA SER A 6 19.16 31.99 4.00
C SER A 6 19.35 30.45 4.09
N PHE A 7 19.92 29.86 3.03
CA PHE A 7 20.41 28.49 3.07
C PHE A 7 21.75 28.44 3.77
N SER A 8 21.97 27.40 4.57
CA SER A 8 23.31 27.06 5.04
C SER A 8 24.20 26.64 3.85
N ALA A 9 25.50 26.74 3.99
CA ALA A 9 26.43 26.26 2.96
C ALA A 9 26.21 24.78 2.61
N ARG A 10 25.84 23.97 3.61
CA ARG A 10 25.51 22.55 3.46
C ARG A 10 24.24 22.36 2.63
N GLU A 11 23.15 23.06 2.92
CA GLU A 11 21.92 23.01 2.15
C GLU A 11 22.15 23.48 0.71
N TRP A 12 22.92 24.58 0.54
CA TRP A 12 23.27 25.10 -0.77
C TRP A 12 24.01 24.08 -1.62
N LEU A 13 25.01 23.40 -1.05
CA LEU A 13 25.74 22.33 -1.75
C LEU A 13 24.83 21.14 -2.08
N ARG A 14 23.96 20.74 -1.16
CA ARG A 14 23.04 19.61 -1.34
C ARG A 14 22.06 19.86 -2.47
N TYR A 15 21.44 21.04 -2.50
CA TYR A 15 20.35 21.33 -3.43
C TYR A 15 20.79 22.15 -4.65
N ALA A 16 22.08 22.42 -4.85
CA ALA A 16 22.62 23.26 -5.92
C ALA A 16 22.08 22.86 -7.32
N ARG A 17 22.06 21.56 -7.62
CA ARG A 17 21.57 21.06 -8.91
C ARG A 17 20.07 21.30 -9.12
N GLN A 18 19.29 21.26 -8.05
CA GLN A 18 17.85 21.51 -8.08
C GLN A 18 17.56 23.02 -8.17
N VAL A 19 18.31 23.83 -7.43
CA VAL A 19 18.19 25.30 -7.46
C VAL A 19 18.61 25.89 -8.80
N GLN A 20 19.48 25.23 -9.58
CA GLN A 20 19.87 25.66 -10.92
C GLN A 20 18.73 25.58 -11.96
N LEU A 21 17.66 24.82 -11.68
CA LEU A 21 16.51 24.77 -12.57
C LEU A 21 15.73 26.09 -12.43
N PRO A 22 15.47 26.84 -13.53
CA PRO A 22 14.75 28.11 -13.47
C PRO A 22 13.37 27.98 -12.82
N GLU A 23 12.70 26.85 -13.00
CA GLU A 23 11.36 26.54 -12.47
C GLU A 23 11.40 26.30 -10.95
N VAL A 24 12.55 25.98 -10.38
CA VAL A 24 12.74 25.78 -8.94
C VAL A 24 13.36 27.03 -8.31
N GLY A 25 14.59 27.33 -8.67
CA GLY A 25 15.35 28.43 -8.10
C GLY A 25 15.48 28.36 -6.58
N ALA A 26 16.08 29.35 -5.97
CA ALA A 26 16.16 29.47 -4.53
C ALA A 26 14.77 29.63 -3.86
N ALA A 27 13.84 30.30 -4.55
CA ALA A 27 12.48 30.50 -4.04
C ALA A 27 11.68 29.17 -3.96
N GLY A 28 11.79 28.33 -4.98
CA GLY A 28 11.18 27.00 -4.97
C GLY A 28 11.79 26.10 -3.89
N GLN A 29 13.12 26.12 -3.74
CA GLN A 29 13.76 25.34 -2.70
C GLN A 29 13.32 25.78 -1.29
N ARG A 30 13.11 27.08 -1.03
CA ARG A 30 12.52 27.55 0.22
C ARG A 30 11.09 27.03 0.44
N ARG A 31 10.26 26.95 -0.63
CA ARG A 31 8.93 26.33 -0.51
C ARG A 31 9.01 24.86 -0.09
N LEU A 32 9.93 24.10 -0.68
CA LEU A 32 10.13 22.70 -0.30
C LEU A 32 10.62 22.58 1.15
N ARG A 33 11.53 23.44 1.60
CA ARG A 33 12.08 23.46 2.97
C ARG A 33 11.02 23.68 4.05
N VAL A 34 9.94 24.38 3.76
CA VAL A 34 8.86 24.60 4.74
C VAL A 34 7.68 23.64 4.55
N ALA A 35 7.66 22.91 3.47
CA ALA A 35 6.57 21.99 3.15
C ALA A 35 6.53 20.78 4.10
N ARG A 36 5.31 20.34 4.40
CA ARG A 36 5.00 19.21 5.27
C ARG A 36 4.24 18.17 4.46
N VAL A 37 4.80 17.00 4.30
CA VAL A 37 4.21 15.93 3.53
C VAL A 37 3.92 14.72 4.43
N LEU A 38 2.69 14.24 4.37
CA LEU A 38 2.27 12.99 4.99
C LEU A 38 2.35 11.86 3.95
N VAL A 39 3.09 10.81 4.25
CA VAL A 39 3.18 9.59 3.43
C VAL A 39 2.50 8.46 4.21
N VAL A 40 1.40 7.96 3.68
CA VAL A 40 0.64 6.85 4.26
C VAL A 40 0.98 5.57 3.54
N GLY A 41 1.60 4.65 4.26
CA GLY A 41 2.21 3.44 3.72
C GLY A 41 3.69 3.65 3.34
N ALA A 42 4.58 2.93 3.99
CA ALA A 42 6.02 2.94 3.73
C ALA A 42 6.47 1.68 2.94
N GLY A 43 5.55 1.11 2.15
CA GLY A 43 5.76 -0.06 1.32
C GLY A 43 6.40 0.23 -0.03
N GLY A 44 6.06 -0.57 -1.06
CA GLY A 44 6.67 -0.49 -2.40
C GLY A 44 6.47 0.84 -3.14
N LEU A 45 5.40 1.59 -2.84
CA LEU A 45 5.14 2.94 -3.34
C LEU A 45 5.82 3.99 -2.45
N GLY A 46 5.60 3.91 -1.14
CA GLY A 46 6.02 4.93 -0.18
C GLY A 46 7.53 4.98 0.02
N ALA A 47 8.22 3.85 0.01
CA ALA A 47 9.66 3.79 0.17
C ALA A 47 10.41 4.62 -0.90
N PRO A 48 10.22 4.40 -2.20
CA PRO A 48 10.86 5.23 -3.23
C PRO A 48 10.35 6.67 -3.24
N ALA A 49 9.05 6.91 -3.01
CA ALA A 49 8.52 8.26 -2.93
C ALA A 49 9.19 9.07 -1.81
N ALA A 50 9.27 8.52 -0.61
CA ALA A 50 9.87 9.18 0.54
C ALA A 50 11.37 9.44 0.35
N LEU A 51 12.11 8.52 -0.32
CA LEU A 51 13.52 8.72 -0.66
C LEU A 51 13.75 9.98 -1.48
N TYR A 52 12.96 10.19 -2.53
CA TYR A 52 13.13 11.35 -3.41
C TYR A 52 12.57 12.64 -2.80
N LEU A 53 11.51 12.57 -2.02
CA LEU A 53 11.03 13.73 -1.26
C LEU A 53 12.05 14.20 -0.22
N ALA A 54 12.66 13.27 0.51
CA ALA A 54 13.75 13.56 1.45
C ALA A 54 14.97 14.13 0.72
N GLY A 55 15.37 13.52 -0.41
CA GLY A 55 16.45 14.00 -1.26
C GLY A 55 16.23 15.41 -1.80
N ALA A 56 14.99 15.74 -2.15
CA ALA A 56 14.60 17.07 -2.64
C ALA A 56 14.53 18.14 -1.54
N GLY A 57 14.60 17.77 -0.26
CA GLY A 57 14.61 18.69 0.86
C GLY A 57 13.21 19.17 1.26
N ILE A 58 12.21 18.28 1.25
CA ILE A 58 10.94 18.51 1.93
C ILE A 58 11.22 18.67 3.42
N GLY A 59 10.82 19.82 3.98
CA GLY A 59 11.20 20.20 5.34
C GLY A 59 10.72 19.22 6.40
N ARG A 60 9.49 18.67 6.26
CA ARG A 60 9.00 17.63 7.16
C ARG A 60 8.27 16.51 6.40
N LEU A 61 8.73 15.28 6.62
CA LEU A 61 8.07 14.06 6.19
C LEU A 61 7.50 13.33 7.39
N THR A 62 6.20 13.06 7.37
CA THR A 62 5.55 12.19 8.36
C THR A 62 5.20 10.87 7.67
N LEU A 63 5.76 9.76 8.17
CA LEU A 63 5.54 8.42 7.63
C LEU A 63 4.60 7.66 8.55
N VAL A 64 3.51 7.12 8.00
CA VAL A 64 2.53 6.32 8.75
C VAL A 64 2.48 4.92 8.17
N ASP A 65 2.86 3.94 8.96
CA ASP A 65 2.76 2.51 8.62
C ASP A 65 2.67 1.69 9.90
N GLY A 66 1.76 0.73 9.95
CA GLY A 66 1.55 -0.13 11.12
C GLY A 66 2.20 -1.49 11.03
N ASP A 67 2.89 -1.80 9.91
CA ASP A 67 3.52 -3.09 9.68
C ASP A 67 4.98 -3.12 10.13
N ALA A 68 5.51 -4.33 10.30
CA ALA A 68 6.95 -4.60 10.40
C ALA A 68 7.57 -4.87 9.02
N VAL A 69 8.88 -4.71 8.93
CA VAL A 69 9.67 -5.10 7.75
C VAL A 69 9.74 -6.63 7.71
N ALA A 70 9.45 -7.23 6.55
CA ALA A 70 9.55 -8.67 6.34
C ALA A 70 10.42 -8.97 5.12
N LEU A 71 11.09 -10.13 5.10
CA LEU A 71 11.93 -10.58 3.99
C LEU A 71 11.16 -10.58 2.67
N SER A 72 9.90 -11.02 2.69
CA SER A 72 8.99 -11.04 1.53
C SER A 72 8.70 -9.65 0.93
N ASN A 73 9.08 -8.57 1.62
CA ASN A 73 8.87 -7.20 1.18
C ASN A 73 10.10 -6.61 0.46
N LEU A 74 11.32 -7.09 0.76
CA LEU A 74 12.57 -6.43 0.35
C LEU A 74 12.75 -6.35 -1.16
N HIS A 75 12.19 -7.28 -1.92
CA HIS A 75 12.25 -7.26 -3.40
C HIS A 75 11.60 -6.01 -4.04
N ARG A 76 10.76 -5.25 -3.29
CA ARG A 76 10.07 -4.04 -3.76
C ARG A 76 10.11 -2.85 -2.81
N GLN A 77 10.51 -3.04 -1.56
CA GLN A 77 10.59 -1.99 -0.55
C GLN A 77 12.05 -1.58 -0.32
N VAL A 78 12.63 -0.94 -1.33
CA VAL A 78 14.07 -0.66 -1.49
C VAL A 78 14.68 0.27 -0.44
N LEU A 79 13.89 0.80 0.48
CA LEU A 79 14.36 1.64 1.59
C LEU A 79 14.95 0.79 2.73
N TYR A 80 14.54 -0.48 2.83
CA TYR A 80 14.93 -1.39 3.88
C TYR A 80 16.01 -2.37 3.43
N ALA A 81 16.74 -2.90 4.40
CA ALA A 81 17.71 -3.98 4.24
C ALA A 81 17.29 -5.17 5.11
N GLU A 82 17.95 -6.32 4.95
CA GLU A 82 17.72 -7.51 5.79
C GLU A 82 17.93 -7.23 7.29
N ALA A 83 18.85 -6.32 7.63
CA ALA A 83 19.09 -5.88 9.01
C ALA A 83 17.90 -5.11 9.63
N ASP A 84 16.92 -4.68 8.82
CA ASP A 84 15.72 -3.99 9.29
C ASP A 84 14.53 -4.96 9.53
N ILE A 85 14.66 -6.26 9.20
CA ILE A 85 13.60 -7.26 9.42
C ILE A 85 13.12 -7.21 10.87
N ASP A 86 11.81 -7.36 11.07
CA ASP A 86 11.08 -7.26 12.34
C ASP A 86 11.05 -5.87 12.99
N SER A 87 11.70 -4.86 12.40
CA SER A 87 11.55 -3.47 12.84
C SER A 87 10.26 -2.85 12.29
N ASP A 88 9.66 -1.91 13.02
CA ASP A 88 8.54 -1.11 12.50
C ASP A 88 8.94 -0.40 11.21
N LYS A 89 8.16 -0.57 10.12
CA LYS A 89 8.45 0.05 8.81
C LYS A 89 8.61 1.57 8.92
N ALA A 90 7.69 2.24 9.62
CA ALA A 90 7.75 3.70 9.77
C ALA A 90 9.03 4.15 10.49
N ALA A 91 9.42 3.45 11.56
CA ALA A 91 10.63 3.78 12.33
C ALA A 91 11.91 3.50 11.53
N ALA A 92 11.98 2.35 10.85
CA ALA A 92 13.10 1.99 9.98
C ALA A 92 13.23 2.99 8.81
N ALA A 93 12.14 3.33 8.15
CA ALA A 93 12.12 4.33 7.08
C ALA A 93 12.61 5.71 7.57
N ALA A 94 12.11 6.18 8.70
CA ALA A 94 12.54 7.47 9.25
C ALA A 94 14.05 7.50 9.54
N ARG A 95 14.59 6.44 10.13
CA ARG A 95 16.04 6.29 10.38
C ARG A 95 16.85 6.35 9.08
N GLN A 96 16.41 5.62 8.05
CA GLN A 96 17.08 5.56 6.75
C GLN A 96 17.03 6.91 6.02
N LEU A 97 15.90 7.62 6.06
CA LEU A 97 15.75 8.94 5.43
C LEU A 97 16.55 10.02 6.17
N GLN A 98 16.53 10.01 7.50
CA GLN A 98 17.30 10.94 8.32
C GLN A 98 18.82 10.77 8.11
N ALA A 99 19.28 9.53 7.92
CA ALA A 99 20.69 9.26 7.61
C ALA A 99 21.10 9.80 6.22
N ARG A 100 20.17 9.85 5.26
CA ARG A 100 20.41 10.39 3.91
C ARG A 100 20.34 11.92 3.86
N ASN A 101 19.44 12.50 4.62
CA ASN A 101 19.27 13.95 4.68
C ASN A 101 18.98 14.41 6.12
N ALA A 102 20.02 14.84 6.82
CA ALA A 102 19.91 15.33 8.19
C ALA A 102 19.34 16.76 8.29
N ASP A 103 19.13 17.44 7.15
CA ASP A 103 18.65 18.83 7.11
C ASP A 103 17.10 18.91 7.10
N ILE A 104 16.40 17.76 7.11
CA ILE A 104 14.95 17.67 7.14
C ILE A 104 14.47 17.01 8.44
N GLU A 105 13.21 17.21 8.78
CA GLU A 105 12.55 16.50 9.87
C GLU A 105 11.81 15.25 9.33
N VAL A 106 12.09 14.08 9.89
CA VAL A 106 11.34 12.85 9.56
C VAL A 106 10.67 12.30 10.81
N ARG A 107 9.35 12.23 10.77
CA ARG A 107 8.51 11.68 11.86
C ARG A 107 7.97 10.31 11.49
N ALA A 108 8.11 9.35 12.39
CA ALA A 108 7.52 8.02 12.25
C ALA A 108 6.26 7.91 13.10
N VAL A 109 5.21 7.35 12.53
CA VAL A 109 3.99 6.93 13.22
C VAL A 109 3.84 5.43 12.96
N ALA A 110 4.33 4.62 13.90
CA ALA A 110 4.28 3.16 13.87
C ALA A 110 2.88 2.66 14.29
N ALA A 111 1.89 3.02 13.52
CA ALA A 111 0.50 2.65 13.73
C ALA A 111 -0.26 2.66 12.40
N PRO A 112 -1.30 1.85 12.23
CA PRO A 112 -2.18 1.94 11.08
C PRO A 112 -2.90 3.30 11.04
N LEU A 113 -3.16 3.79 9.83
CA LEU A 113 -4.05 4.95 9.68
C LEU A 113 -5.49 4.54 10.01
N GLY A 114 -6.03 5.10 11.07
CA GLY A 114 -7.35 4.81 11.61
C GLY A 114 -8.25 6.06 11.70
N ALA A 115 -9.47 5.86 12.22
CA ALA A 115 -10.41 6.97 12.46
C ALA A 115 -9.91 7.92 13.56
N ASP A 116 -9.13 7.41 14.49
CA ASP A 116 -8.59 8.09 15.67
C ASP A 116 -7.43 9.04 15.35
N ASN A 117 -6.71 8.82 14.25
CA ASN A 117 -5.49 9.59 13.93
C ASN A 117 -5.53 10.32 12.58
N VAL A 118 -6.40 9.94 11.64
CA VAL A 118 -6.38 10.43 10.25
C VAL A 118 -6.57 11.95 10.16
N ASP A 119 -7.55 12.51 10.84
CA ASP A 119 -7.84 13.95 10.72
C ASP A 119 -6.70 14.81 11.28
N LYS A 120 -6.10 14.40 12.40
CA LYS A 120 -4.94 15.09 12.98
C LYS A 120 -3.73 15.05 12.06
N LEU A 121 -3.43 13.89 11.47
CA LEU A 121 -2.30 13.72 10.58
C LEU A 121 -2.49 14.49 9.27
N VAL A 122 -3.68 14.47 8.70
CA VAL A 122 -4.02 15.20 7.47
C VAL A 122 -3.98 16.71 7.72
N ALA A 123 -4.53 17.21 8.82
CA ALA A 123 -4.53 18.64 9.15
C ALA A 123 -3.13 19.23 9.26
N ASP A 124 -2.16 18.44 9.78
CA ASP A 124 -0.77 18.86 9.97
C ASP A 124 0.08 18.79 8.67
N ALA A 125 -0.48 18.35 7.55
CA ALA A 125 0.20 18.23 6.27
C ALA A 125 -0.25 19.31 5.28
N ASP A 126 0.61 19.65 4.33
CA ASP A 126 0.30 20.51 3.19
C ASP A 126 -0.07 19.67 1.96
N LEU A 127 0.41 18.42 1.92
CA LEU A 127 0.10 17.42 0.90
C LEU A 127 0.15 16.02 1.52
N VAL A 128 -0.77 15.15 1.09
CA VAL A 128 -0.82 13.74 1.52
C VAL A 128 -0.51 12.84 0.34
N LEU A 129 0.32 11.82 0.53
CA LEU A 129 0.55 10.73 -0.43
C LEU A 129 -0.09 9.45 0.11
N ASP A 130 -1.00 8.87 -0.66
CA ASP A 130 -1.49 7.52 -0.43
C ASP A 130 -0.58 6.52 -1.15
N CYS A 131 0.13 5.76 -0.36
CA CYS A 131 1.01 4.68 -0.80
C CYS A 131 0.53 3.32 -0.28
N THR A 132 -0.77 3.23 0.06
CA THR A 132 -1.38 2.02 0.60
C THR A 132 -1.97 1.15 -0.50
N ASP A 133 -2.24 -0.11 -0.17
CA ASP A 133 -2.94 -1.07 -1.02
C ASP A 133 -4.39 -1.34 -0.55
N ARG A 134 -4.84 -0.67 0.53
CA ARG A 134 -6.14 -0.92 1.18
C ARG A 134 -7.19 0.11 0.76
N MET A 135 -8.25 -0.33 0.10
CA MET A 135 -9.35 0.54 -0.36
C MET A 135 -10.02 1.30 0.79
N ALA A 136 -10.25 0.67 1.94
CA ALA A 136 -10.86 1.33 3.11
C ALA A 136 -10.03 2.54 3.59
N VAL A 137 -8.69 2.44 3.57
CA VAL A 137 -7.79 3.55 3.90
C VAL A 137 -7.95 4.71 2.91
N ARG A 138 -8.11 4.42 1.62
CA ARG A 138 -8.30 5.42 0.56
C ARG A 138 -9.59 6.23 0.74
N TYR A 139 -10.71 5.55 1.05
CA TYR A 139 -11.96 6.24 1.36
C TYR A 139 -11.82 7.13 2.60
N ARG A 140 -11.15 6.63 3.64
CA ARG A 140 -10.89 7.39 4.87
C ARG A 140 -10.01 8.61 4.61
N LEU A 141 -8.92 8.46 3.86
CA LEU A 141 -8.07 9.57 3.43
C LEU A 141 -8.83 10.60 2.60
N ASN A 142 -9.61 10.14 1.62
CA ASN A 142 -10.42 11.02 0.79
C ASN A 142 -11.37 11.89 1.63
N ALA A 143 -12.07 11.27 2.59
CA ALA A 143 -12.99 11.98 3.48
C ALA A 143 -12.23 12.98 4.39
N ALA A 144 -11.13 12.57 5.00
CA ALA A 144 -10.32 13.44 5.85
C ALA A 144 -9.68 14.60 5.07
N CYS A 145 -9.15 14.34 3.87
CA CYS A 145 -8.58 15.38 3.01
C CYS A 145 -9.65 16.39 2.56
N ARG A 146 -10.88 15.93 2.28
CA ARG A 146 -11.99 16.83 1.97
C ARG A 146 -12.39 17.70 3.17
N ARG A 147 -12.52 17.14 4.38
CA ARG A 147 -12.84 17.91 5.60
C ARG A 147 -11.79 18.97 5.93
N ASN A 148 -10.51 18.62 5.73
CA ASN A 148 -9.38 19.48 6.06
C ASN A 148 -8.90 20.32 4.87
N GLU A 149 -9.61 20.31 3.73
CA GLU A 149 -9.26 21.01 2.51
C GLU A 149 -7.82 20.77 2.03
N LYS A 150 -7.34 19.51 2.18
CA LYS A 150 -5.98 19.14 1.79
C LYS A 150 -5.96 18.40 0.46
N PRO A 151 -5.00 18.74 -0.42
CA PRO A 151 -4.73 17.92 -1.61
C PRO A 151 -4.08 16.59 -1.22
N TRP A 152 -4.33 15.57 -2.03
CA TRP A 152 -3.68 14.30 -1.86
C TRP A 152 -3.42 13.56 -3.17
N LEU A 153 -2.31 12.85 -3.23
CA LEU A 153 -1.88 12.04 -4.35
C LEU A 153 -2.22 10.58 -4.08
N PHE A 154 -3.13 10.06 -4.88
CA PHE A 154 -3.48 8.64 -4.94
C PHE A 154 -2.51 7.89 -5.85
N ALA A 155 -2.05 6.73 -5.43
CA ALA A 155 -1.39 5.76 -6.30
C ALA A 155 -1.86 4.33 -5.98
N ALA A 156 -2.00 3.52 -7.03
CA ALA A 156 -2.34 2.11 -6.90
C ALA A 156 -1.61 1.29 -7.97
N VAL A 157 -1.28 0.06 -7.62
CA VAL A 157 -0.59 -0.89 -8.51
C VAL A 157 -1.37 -2.19 -8.55
N ASP A 158 -1.49 -2.76 -9.73
CA ASP A 158 -1.97 -4.12 -9.96
C ASP A 158 -1.08 -4.79 -11.01
N ARG A 159 -0.32 -5.81 -10.61
CA ARG A 159 0.60 -6.58 -11.46
C ARG A 159 1.61 -5.68 -12.21
N PHE A 160 1.32 -5.35 -13.47
CA PHE A 160 2.11 -4.49 -14.35
C PHE A 160 1.46 -3.14 -14.62
N ALA A 161 0.30 -2.87 -14.03
CA ALA A 161 -0.43 -1.62 -14.24
C ALA A 161 -0.33 -0.71 -13.02
N GLY A 162 -0.29 0.61 -13.27
CA GLY A 162 -0.26 1.63 -12.25
C GLY A 162 -1.33 2.70 -12.48
N GLN A 163 -1.81 3.28 -11.39
CA GLN A 163 -2.75 4.40 -11.39
C GLN A 163 -2.20 5.52 -10.52
N LEU A 164 -2.35 6.75 -10.97
CA LEU A 164 -1.93 7.94 -10.23
C LEU A 164 -2.91 9.09 -10.48
N ALA A 165 -3.34 9.77 -9.42
CA ALA A 165 -4.17 10.97 -9.53
C ALA A 165 -3.89 11.94 -8.38
N LEU A 166 -3.92 13.25 -8.65
CA LEU A 166 -3.94 14.29 -7.63
C LEU A 166 -5.39 14.76 -7.44
N PHE A 167 -5.92 14.51 -6.28
CA PHE A 167 -7.21 15.03 -5.83
C PHE A 167 -7.00 16.31 -5.04
N ALA A 168 -7.58 17.40 -5.53
CA ALA A 168 -7.53 18.71 -4.89
C ALA A 168 -8.92 19.13 -4.40
N PRO A 169 -9.02 20.04 -3.41
CA PRO A 169 -10.30 20.45 -2.82
C PRO A 169 -11.30 21.02 -3.83
N ASP A 170 -10.81 21.64 -4.89
CA ASP A 170 -11.60 22.26 -5.96
C ASP A 170 -12.03 21.31 -7.09
N GLY A 171 -11.51 20.06 -7.09
CA GLY A 171 -11.71 19.07 -8.15
C GLY A 171 -12.63 17.90 -7.77
N ALA A 172 -12.59 16.88 -8.65
CA ALA A 172 -13.14 15.56 -8.34
C ALA A 172 -12.41 14.96 -7.13
N CYS A 173 -13.10 14.12 -6.36
CA CYS A 173 -12.48 13.37 -5.29
C CYS A 173 -12.38 11.87 -5.66
N PHE A 174 -11.75 11.08 -4.82
CA PHE A 174 -11.60 9.63 -5.04
C PHE A 174 -12.97 8.93 -5.17
N GLN A 175 -13.98 9.38 -4.42
CA GLN A 175 -15.31 8.80 -4.47
C GLN A 175 -16.10 9.21 -5.72
N CYS A 176 -15.71 10.28 -6.43
CA CYS A 176 -16.20 10.55 -7.78
C CYS A 176 -15.68 9.52 -8.80
N LEU A 177 -14.46 8.99 -8.58
CA LEU A 177 -13.86 7.95 -9.42
C LEU A 177 -14.35 6.55 -9.05
N TYR A 178 -14.44 6.26 -7.74
CA TYR A 178 -14.89 5.00 -7.17
C TYR A 178 -16.07 5.24 -6.22
N PRO A 179 -17.31 5.39 -6.74
CA PRO A 179 -18.49 5.70 -5.92
C PRO A 179 -18.80 4.64 -4.87
N ARG A 180 -18.45 3.39 -5.18
CA ARG A 180 -18.56 2.23 -4.28
C ARG A 180 -17.25 1.47 -4.27
N GLN A 181 -17.00 0.79 -3.17
CA GLN A 181 -15.86 -0.12 -3.10
C GLN A 181 -16.08 -1.25 -4.12
N PRO A 182 -15.14 -1.45 -5.08
CA PRO A 182 -15.26 -2.54 -6.03
C PRO A 182 -15.27 -3.88 -5.30
N GLU A 183 -16.25 -4.73 -5.63
CA GLU A 183 -16.31 -6.10 -5.12
C GLU A 183 -15.26 -6.98 -5.79
N GLY A 184 -14.65 -7.88 -5.04
CA GLY A 184 -13.77 -8.91 -5.58
C GLY A 184 -12.37 -8.44 -6.00
N LEU A 185 -11.96 -7.20 -5.70
CA LEU A 185 -10.55 -6.83 -5.85
C LEU A 185 -9.71 -7.74 -4.94
N LEU A 186 -8.86 -8.54 -5.58
CA LEU A 186 -7.82 -9.25 -4.85
C LEU A 186 -6.89 -8.19 -4.24
N ASP A 187 -6.55 -8.34 -2.96
CA ASP A 187 -5.48 -7.55 -2.38
C ASP A 187 -4.23 -7.74 -3.25
N CYS A 188 -3.45 -6.67 -3.46
CA CYS A 188 -2.22 -6.71 -4.26
C CYS A 188 -1.28 -7.85 -3.83
N ALA A 189 -1.35 -8.26 -2.56
CA ALA A 189 -0.64 -9.41 -2.03
C ALA A 189 -1.02 -10.74 -2.69
N ALA A 190 -2.26 -10.88 -3.20
CA ALA A 190 -2.74 -12.10 -3.85
C ALA A 190 -2.47 -12.13 -5.37
N ALA A 191 -2.37 -10.96 -6.01
CA ALA A 191 -2.18 -10.84 -7.45
C ALA A 191 -0.72 -10.95 -7.91
N GLY A 192 0.25 -10.73 -7.00
CA GLY A 192 1.67 -10.59 -7.32
C GLY A 192 1.98 -9.24 -7.98
N VAL A 193 3.23 -8.79 -7.88
CA VAL A 193 3.70 -7.54 -8.46
C VAL A 193 5.19 -7.63 -8.81
N LEU A 194 5.58 -7.10 -9.97
CA LEU A 194 6.98 -6.90 -10.29
C LEU A 194 7.50 -5.67 -9.53
N GLY A 195 8.53 -5.84 -8.68
CA GLY A 195 8.96 -4.81 -7.70
C GLY A 195 9.28 -3.43 -8.28
N VAL A 196 9.75 -3.35 -9.53
CA VAL A 196 10.02 -2.09 -10.23
C VAL A 196 8.73 -1.29 -10.52
N VAL A 197 7.58 -1.94 -10.62
CA VAL A 197 6.30 -1.28 -10.94
C VAL A 197 5.87 -0.32 -9.83
N PRO A 198 5.71 -0.74 -8.56
CA PRO A 198 5.45 0.19 -7.48
C PRO A 198 6.61 1.19 -7.28
N GLY A 199 7.86 0.78 -7.53
CA GLY A 199 9.03 1.67 -7.48
C GLY A 199 8.86 2.87 -8.40
N LEU A 200 8.62 2.64 -9.69
CA LEU A 200 8.45 3.70 -10.67
C LEU A 200 7.22 4.57 -10.37
N LEU A 201 6.10 3.95 -9.99
CA LEU A 201 4.90 4.70 -9.66
C LEU A 201 5.08 5.61 -8.43
N GLY A 202 5.81 5.14 -7.41
CA GLY A 202 6.19 5.96 -6.25
C GLY A 202 7.09 7.14 -6.63
N LEU A 203 8.01 6.97 -7.60
CA LEU A 203 8.81 8.05 -8.16
C LEU A 203 7.96 9.07 -8.93
N LEU A 204 7.00 8.61 -9.73
CA LEU A 204 6.05 9.50 -10.40
C LEU A 204 5.21 10.28 -9.37
N GLN A 205 4.77 9.62 -8.31
CA GLN A 205 4.04 10.25 -7.20
C GLN A 205 4.87 11.33 -6.52
N ALA A 206 6.15 11.06 -6.23
CA ALA A 206 7.07 12.07 -5.69
C ALA A 206 7.28 13.24 -6.65
N GLY A 207 7.45 12.97 -7.94
CA GLY A 207 7.59 14.01 -8.96
C GLY A 207 6.38 14.92 -9.07
N GLU A 208 5.15 14.36 -9.05
CA GLU A 208 3.91 15.14 -9.03
C GLU A 208 3.76 15.93 -7.71
N ALA A 209 4.17 15.36 -6.58
CA ALA A 209 4.19 16.04 -5.28
C ALA A 209 5.11 17.26 -5.29
N LEU A 210 6.34 17.11 -5.77
CA LEU A 210 7.31 18.20 -5.88
C LEU A 210 6.79 19.29 -6.81
N LYS A 211 6.28 18.96 -7.99
CA LYS A 211 5.69 19.94 -8.92
C LYS A 211 4.54 20.70 -8.30
N PHE A 212 3.64 19.99 -7.60
CA PHE A 212 2.53 20.62 -6.91
C PHE A 212 2.99 21.63 -5.85
N LEU A 213 3.92 21.25 -4.97
CA LEU A 213 4.47 22.11 -3.92
C LEU A 213 5.26 23.30 -4.47
N LEU A 214 5.88 23.14 -5.63
CA LEU A 214 6.55 24.23 -6.36
C LEU A 214 5.59 25.15 -7.10
N GLY A 215 4.31 24.79 -7.21
CA GLY A 215 3.32 25.54 -8.00
C GLY A 215 3.45 25.35 -9.51
N LEU A 216 4.11 24.27 -9.94
CA LEU A 216 4.28 23.92 -11.34
C LEU A 216 3.07 23.14 -11.88
N ALA A 217 2.99 23.01 -13.21
CA ALA A 217 1.97 22.18 -13.84
C ALA A 217 2.04 20.73 -13.37
N THR A 218 0.91 20.22 -12.91
CA THR A 218 0.78 18.88 -12.34
C THR A 218 -0.22 18.07 -13.18
N PRO A 219 0.27 17.26 -14.16
CA PRO A 219 -0.59 16.53 -15.10
C PRO A 219 -1.58 15.57 -14.46
N SER A 220 -1.31 15.07 -13.25
CA SER A 220 -2.22 14.21 -12.48
C SER A 220 -3.41 14.97 -11.87
N ARG A 221 -3.36 16.32 -11.78
CA ARG A 221 -4.47 17.10 -11.24
C ARG A 221 -5.68 17.04 -12.16
N ASN A 222 -6.82 16.65 -11.63
CA ASN A 222 -8.06 16.40 -12.37
C ASN A 222 -7.93 15.36 -13.49
N HIS A 223 -6.93 14.48 -13.42
CA HIS A 223 -6.76 13.36 -14.34
C HIS A 223 -6.32 12.12 -13.58
N LEU A 224 -6.80 10.98 -14.08
CA LEU A 224 -6.24 9.67 -13.73
C LEU A 224 -5.18 9.32 -14.76
N LEU A 225 -3.96 9.15 -14.32
CA LEU A 225 -2.87 8.61 -15.13
C LEU A 225 -2.92 7.08 -14.99
N LEU A 226 -3.01 6.39 -16.11
CA LEU A 226 -2.94 4.93 -16.20
C LEU A 226 -1.63 4.57 -16.86
N TRP A 227 -0.79 3.85 -16.16
CA TRP A 227 0.49 3.37 -16.65
C TRP A 227 0.46 1.87 -16.86
N ASP A 228 0.87 1.45 -18.06
CA ASP A 228 1.06 0.05 -18.43
C ASP A 228 2.57 -0.20 -18.57
N ALA A 229 3.13 -1.00 -17.67
CA ALA A 229 4.55 -1.32 -17.66
C ALA A 229 4.95 -2.29 -18.78
N LEU A 230 4.04 -3.12 -19.29
CA LEU A 230 4.34 -4.04 -20.40
C LEU A 230 4.43 -3.30 -21.73
N ALA A 231 3.50 -2.37 -21.97
CA ALA A 231 3.48 -1.56 -23.18
C ALA A 231 4.35 -0.30 -23.09
N LEU A 232 4.80 0.08 -21.87
CA LEU A 232 5.43 1.38 -21.56
C LEU A 232 4.55 2.57 -21.95
N GLU A 233 3.24 2.43 -21.81
CA GLU A 233 2.27 3.46 -22.15
C GLU A 233 1.79 4.21 -20.91
N LEU A 234 1.65 5.53 -21.06
CA LEU A 234 0.99 6.38 -20.07
C LEU A 234 -0.23 7.02 -20.70
N ARG A 235 -1.42 6.67 -20.22
CA ARG A 235 -2.69 7.21 -20.67
C ARG A 235 -3.22 8.19 -19.62
N ARG A 236 -3.84 9.28 -20.07
CA ARG A 236 -4.41 10.29 -19.22
C ARG A 236 -5.92 10.40 -19.45
N LEU A 237 -6.71 10.14 -18.42
CA LEU A 237 -8.17 10.23 -18.41
C LEU A 237 -8.60 11.42 -17.56
N ARG A 238 -9.45 12.29 -18.11
CA ARG A 238 -9.97 13.44 -17.38
C ARG A 238 -10.95 13.00 -16.30
N LEU A 239 -10.71 13.41 -15.05
CA LEU A 239 -11.65 13.25 -13.95
C LEU A 239 -12.62 14.42 -13.89
N ARG A 240 -13.90 14.13 -13.73
CA ARG A 240 -14.96 15.12 -13.52
C ARG A 240 -15.55 14.95 -12.13
N ARG A 241 -15.82 16.06 -11.47
CA ARG A 241 -16.56 16.04 -10.21
C ARG A 241 -17.98 15.55 -10.50
N ASP A 242 -18.39 14.55 -9.73
CA ASP A 242 -19.77 14.06 -9.74
C ASP A 242 -20.61 15.00 -8.85
N PRO A 243 -21.66 15.65 -9.38
CA PRO A 243 -22.52 16.53 -8.58
C PRO A 243 -23.24 15.79 -7.46
N ASP A 244 -23.51 14.49 -7.64
CA ASP A 244 -24.21 13.63 -6.67
C ASP A 244 -23.25 12.85 -5.76
N CYS A 245 -21.94 13.13 -5.85
CA CYS A 245 -20.96 12.45 -5.03
C CYS A 245 -21.18 12.74 -3.54
N PRO A 246 -21.47 11.73 -2.71
CA PRO A 246 -21.80 11.94 -1.29
C PRO A 246 -20.66 12.57 -0.50
N CYS A 247 -19.40 12.26 -0.85
CA CYS A 247 -18.24 12.86 -0.21
C CYS A 247 -18.08 14.34 -0.57
N CYS A 248 -18.23 14.70 -1.85
CA CYS A 248 -18.12 16.10 -2.30
C CYS A 248 -19.27 16.96 -1.81
N ALA A 249 -20.50 16.46 -1.83
CA ALA A 249 -21.68 17.15 -1.35
C ALA A 249 -21.70 17.27 0.18
N GLY A 250 -21.26 16.23 0.89
CA GLY A 250 -21.20 16.18 2.36
C GLY A 250 -19.95 16.80 2.98
N GLY A 251 -19.09 17.49 2.20
CA GLY A 251 -17.87 18.10 2.75
C GLY A 251 -16.89 17.09 3.41
N GLY A 252 -16.92 15.83 3.00
CA GLY A 252 -16.10 14.76 3.58
C GLY A 252 -16.74 14.04 4.78
N HIS A 253 -17.99 14.35 5.11
CA HIS A 253 -18.75 13.70 6.19
C HIS A 253 -19.63 12.53 5.71
N ALA A 254 -19.43 12.07 4.45
CA ALA A 254 -20.13 10.90 3.96
C ALA A 254 -19.78 9.66 4.79
N GLU A 255 -20.77 8.79 4.94
CA GLU A 255 -20.56 7.48 5.54
C GLU A 255 -19.50 6.71 4.72
N LEU A 256 -18.49 6.21 5.43
CA LEU A 256 -17.45 5.40 4.79
C LEU A 256 -18.04 4.03 4.44
N PRO A 257 -17.67 3.45 3.29
CA PRO A 257 -18.00 2.06 3.03
C PRO A 257 -17.56 1.21 4.23
N PRO A 258 -18.39 0.25 4.66
CA PRO A 258 -18.00 -0.64 5.75
C PRO A 258 -16.66 -1.28 5.38
N GLU A 259 -15.72 -1.26 6.31
CA GLU A 259 -14.52 -2.07 6.14
C GLU A 259 -14.98 -3.51 5.95
N PRO A 260 -14.50 -4.21 4.90
CA PRO A 260 -14.72 -5.64 4.88
C PRO A 260 -14.20 -6.14 6.22
N ALA A 261 -15.08 -6.71 7.02
CA ALA A 261 -14.70 -7.24 8.32
C ALA A 261 -13.44 -8.08 8.07
N CYS A 262 -12.28 -7.59 8.49
CA CYS A 262 -11.18 -8.49 8.78
C CYS A 262 -11.79 -9.39 9.83
N ALA A 263 -12.30 -10.55 9.40
CA ALA A 263 -12.83 -11.55 10.30
C ALA A 263 -11.65 -11.91 11.20
N ALA A 264 -11.54 -11.17 12.31
CA ALA A 264 -10.65 -11.52 13.40
C ALA A 264 -11.09 -12.92 13.80
N GLY A 265 -10.31 -13.94 13.38
CA GLY A 265 -10.55 -15.32 13.74
C GLY A 265 -11.92 -15.85 13.24
N SER A 266 -12.12 -15.91 11.91
CA SER A 266 -13.18 -16.81 11.42
C SER A 266 -12.77 -18.24 11.84
N ASP A 267 -13.73 -19.05 12.30
CA ASP A 267 -13.52 -20.51 12.56
C ASP A 267 -12.94 -21.26 11.35
N LEU A 268 -12.74 -20.56 10.25
CA LEU A 268 -12.17 -21.02 8.99
C LEU A 268 -10.64 -20.90 8.91
N GLU A 269 -10.00 -20.06 9.74
CA GLU A 269 -8.58 -19.76 9.61
C GLU A 269 -7.80 -20.21 10.85
N LEU A 270 -6.74 -20.96 10.62
CA LEU A 270 -5.78 -21.33 11.66
C LEU A 270 -4.50 -20.48 11.51
N ALA A 271 -4.01 -19.97 12.63
CA ALA A 271 -2.67 -19.39 12.69
C ALA A 271 -1.61 -20.46 12.35
N PRO A 272 -0.42 -20.10 11.81
CA PRO A 272 0.58 -21.06 11.39
C PRO A 272 0.95 -22.09 12.45
N ALA A 273 1.11 -21.74 13.74
CA ALA A 273 1.37 -22.67 14.82
C ALA A 273 0.24 -23.69 15.03
N ALA A 274 -1.02 -23.22 15.01
CA ALA A 274 -2.18 -24.11 15.15
C ALA A 274 -2.35 -25.01 13.92
N PHE A 275 -2.09 -24.47 12.72
CA PHE A 275 -2.10 -25.23 11.47
C PHE A 275 -1.02 -26.31 11.46
N ALA A 276 0.20 -26.00 11.95
CA ALA A 276 1.28 -26.97 12.11
C ALA A 276 0.88 -28.12 13.03
N THR A 277 0.25 -27.79 14.16
CA THR A 277 -0.25 -28.79 15.10
C THR A 277 -1.31 -29.71 14.47
N ALA A 278 -2.25 -29.11 13.71
CA ALA A 278 -3.27 -29.90 13.00
C ALA A 278 -2.65 -30.79 11.91
N LEU A 279 -1.68 -30.28 11.16
CA LEU A 279 -0.98 -31.04 10.12
C LEU A 279 -0.17 -32.19 10.71
N ALA A 280 0.48 -31.99 11.86
CA ALA A 280 1.31 -33.00 12.54
C ALA A 280 0.49 -34.21 13.10
N ARG A 281 -0.82 -34.03 13.31
CA ARG A 281 -1.70 -35.15 13.73
C ARG A 281 -1.86 -36.20 12.64
N GLY A 282 -1.66 -35.86 11.36
CA GLY A 282 -1.70 -36.78 10.23
C GLY A 282 -3.09 -37.27 9.82
N ASP A 283 -4.15 -36.79 10.48
CA ASP A 283 -5.54 -37.15 10.21
C ASP A 283 -6.22 -36.20 9.18
N ALA A 284 -5.61 -35.05 8.87
CA ALA A 284 -6.09 -34.10 7.92
C ALA A 284 -5.41 -34.21 6.54
N LEU A 285 -6.12 -33.83 5.49
CA LEU A 285 -5.58 -33.70 4.14
C LEU A 285 -5.07 -32.27 3.92
N LEU A 286 -3.78 -32.13 3.62
CA LEU A 286 -3.23 -30.86 3.15
C LEU A 286 -3.60 -30.66 1.68
N LEU A 287 -4.24 -29.53 1.39
CA LEU A 287 -4.73 -29.18 0.06
C LEU A 287 -4.16 -27.83 -0.40
N ASP A 288 -3.32 -27.86 -1.42
CA ASP A 288 -2.79 -26.64 -2.06
C ASP A 288 -3.73 -26.20 -3.20
N VAL A 289 -4.26 -24.98 -3.08
CA VAL A 289 -5.22 -24.43 -4.05
C VAL A 289 -4.59 -23.42 -5.02
N ARG A 290 -3.26 -23.40 -5.12
CA ARG A 290 -2.52 -22.54 -6.05
C ARG A 290 -2.55 -23.10 -7.48
N SER A 291 -1.97 -22.34 -8.42
CA SER A 291 -1.74 -22.85 -9.77
C SER A 291 -0.73 -23.99 -9.81
N ALA A 292 -0.75 -24.79 -10.86
CA ALA A 292 0.21 -25.89 -11.06
C ALA A 292 1.67 -25.38 -11.07
N ALA A 293 1.91 -24.22 -11.68
CA ALA A 293 3.24 -23.61 -11.72
C ALA A 293 3.75 -23.19 -10.33
N GLU A 294 2.88 -22.59 -9.49
CA GLU A 294 3.24 -22.24 -8.10
C GLU A 294 3.53 -23.47 -7.26
N PHE A 295 2.70 -24.52 -7.42
CA PHE A 295 2.90 -25.78 -6.69
C PHE A 295 4.20 -26.47 -7.08
N ALA A 296 4.51 -26.53 -8.38
CA ALA A 296 5.75 -27.12 -8.88
C ALA A 296 7.00 -26.35 -8.43
N ALA A 297 6.91 -25.01 -8.31
CA ALA A 297 8.05 -24.19 -7.89
C ALA A 297 8.38 -24.35 -6.40
N PHE A 298 7.38 -24.43 -5.55
CA PHE A 298 7.52 -24.67 -4.10
C PHE A 298 6.20 -25.16 -3.53
N ASN A 299 6.20 -26.16 -2.66
CA ASN A 299 5.02 -26.66 -1.98
C ASN A 299 5.35 -27.24 -0.60
N LEU A 300 4.33 -27.38 0.24
CA LEU A 300 4.41 -28.02 1.56
C LEU A 300 4.07 -29.51 1.52
N GLY A 301 3.93 -30.09 0.33
CA GLY A 301 3.38 -31.45 0.11
C GLY A 301 1.85 -31.43 0.02
N GLY A 302 1.26 -32.63 0.15
CA GLY A 302 -0.20 -32.79 0.11
C GLY A 302 -0.80 -32.90 -1.29
N THR A 303 -2.12 -32.75 -1.37
CA THR A 303 -2.89 -32.83 -2.61
C THR A 303 -2.95 -31.46 -3.27
N HIS A 304 -2.78 -31.42 -4.60
CA HIS A 304 -2.89 -30.18 -5.36
C HIS A 304 -4.19 -30.18 -6.16
N ILE A 305 -5.05 -29.16 -5.92
CA ILE A 305 -6.26 -28.87 -6.69
C ILE A 305 -6.38 -27.36 -6.77
N PRO A 306 -6.13 -26.73 -7.95
CA PRO A 306 -6.28 -25.30 -8.11
C PRO A 306 -7.69 -24.82 -7.73
N LEU A 307 -7.79 -23.60 -7.16
CA LEU A 307 -9.07 -23.06 -6.68
C LEU A 307 -10.18 -23.07 -7.73
N ASP A 308 -9.83 -22.82 -9.00
CA ASP A 308 -10.79 -22.80 -10.10
C ASP A 308 -11.34 -24.20 -10.45
N ALA A 309 -10.55 -25.23 -10.17
CA ALA A 309 -10.91 -26.65 -10.36
C ALA A 309 -11.42 -27.31 -9.07
N LEU A 310 -11.50 -26.57 -7.96
CA LEU A 310 -11.92 -27.11 -6.67
C LEU A 310 -13.41 -27.44 -6.69
N ASP A 311 -13.74 -28.75 -6.59
CA ASP A 311 -15.09 -29.25 -6.44
C ASP A 311 -15.24 -29.96 -5.10
N ALA A 312 -16.32 -29.70 -4.38
CA ALA A 312 -16.61 -30.32 -3.09
C ALA A 312 -16.84 -31.85 -3.20
N GLN A 313 -17.18 -32.32 -4.39
CA GLN A 313 -17.39 -33.74 -4.70
C GLN A 313 -16.14 -34.44 -5.24
N ASP A 314 -15.01 -33.74 -5.35
CA ASP A 314 -13.77 -34.33 -5.85
C ASP A 314 -13.36 -35.52 -4.94
N PRO A 315 -13.23 -36.75 -5.50
CA PRO A 315 -12.94 -37.95 -4.71
C PRO A 315 -11.59 -37.87 -3.99
N ARG A 316 -10.66 -37.03 -4.43
CA ARG A 316 -9.36 -36.84 -3.78
C ARG A 316 -9.46 -36.18 -2.40
N LEU A 317 -10.58 -35.48 -2.10
CA LEU A 317 -10.78 -34.82 -0.82
C LEU A 317 -11.11 -35.80 0.31
N GLY A 318 -11.68 -36.96 0.01
CA GLY A 318 -12.09 -37.94 1.00
C GLY A 318 -13.01 -37.36 2.08
N GLU A 319 -13.10 -37.99 3.26
CA GLU A 319 -13.92 -37.51 4.39
C GLU A 319 -13.10 -36.84 5.51
N ARG A 320 -11.78 -36.77 5.36
CA ARG A 320 -10.87 -36.23 6.38
C ARG A 320 -11.00 -34.72 6.51
N PRO A 321 -10.63 -34.11 7.66
CA PRO A 321 -10.47 -32.66 7.78
C PRO A 321 -9.55 -32.12 6.68
N LEU A 322 -9.87 -30.94 6.16
CA LEU A 322 -9.13 -30.30 5.06
C LEU A 322 -8.35 -29.08 5.58
N LEU A 323 -7.06 -29.07 5.33
CA LEU A 323 -6.16 -27.96 5.63
C LEU A 323 -5.73 -27.31 4.32
N LEU A 324 -6.33 -26.18 3.99
CA LEU A 324 -6.10 -25.48 2.73
C LEU A 324 -4.95 -24.49 2.84
N VAL A 325 -4.10 -24.48 1.81
CA VAL A 325 -3.00 -23.51 1.69
C VAL A 325 -3.02 -22.82 0.33
N CYS A 326 -2.62 -21.55 0.34
CA CYS A 326 -2.21 -20.83 -0.85
C CYS A 326 -1.07 -19.86 -0.48
N GLN A 327 -0.63 -19.02 -1.40
CA GLN A 327 0.52 -18.13 -1.16
C GLN A 327 0.31 -17.21 0.06
N THR A 328 -0.86 -16.53 0.15
CA THR A 328 -1.14 -15.44 1.10
C THR A 328 -2.36 -15.68 2.01
N GLY A 329 -3.00 -16.85 1.94
CA GLY A 329 -4.22 -17.17 2.70
C GLY A 329 -5.53 -16.77 2.00
N VAL A 330 -5.53 -15.87 1.03
CA VAL A 330 -6.76 -15.35 0.39
C VAL A 330 -7.49 -16.41 -0.42
N ARG A 331 -6.79 -17.10 -1.32
CA ARG A 331 -7.39 -18.16 -2.16
C ARG A 331 -7.82 -19.36 -1.35
N SER A 332 -7.01 -19.77 -0.35
CA SER A 332 -7.33 -20.88 0.53
C SER A 332 -8.54 -20.61 1.41
N ARG A 333 -8.72 -19.37 1.90
CA ARG A 333 -9.93 -18.95 2.61
C ARG A 333 -11.17 -19.06 1.73
N ARG A 334 -11.12 -18.52 0.49
CA ARG A 334 -12.21 -18.67 -0.49
C ARG A 334 -12.54 -20.13 -0.79
N GLY A 335 -11.51 -20.98 -0.91
CA GLY A 335 -11.69 -22.43 -1.07
C GLY A 335 -12.37 -23.05 0.13
N ALA A 336 -11.98 -22.67 1.35
CA ALA A 336 -12.59 -23.15 2.58
C ALA A 336 -14.05 -22.70 2.71
N GLU A 337 -14.37 -21.44 2.39
CA GLU A 337 -15.74 -20.90 2.36
C GLU A 337 -16.61 -21.68 1.36
N ARG A 338 -16.11 -21.93 0.15
CA ARG A 338 -16.79 -22.70 -0.89
C ARG A 338 -17.09 -24.14 -0.44
N LEU A 339 -16.11 -24.81 0.16
CA LEU A 339 -16.27 -26.20 0.64
C LEU A 339 -17.23 -26.27 1.83
N ARG A 340 -17.21 -25.30 2.76
CA ARG A 340 -18.19 -25.23 3.85
C ARG A 340 -19.60 -24.97 3.37
N ALA A 341 -19.78 -24.07 2.41
CA ALA A 341 -21.08 -23.81 1.78
C ALA A 341 -21.65 -25.07 1.09
N ALA A 342 -20.78 -25.97 0.63
CA ALA A 342 -21.15 -27.27 0.07
C ALA A 342 -21.32 -28.39 1.13
N GLY A 343 -21.36 -28.05 2.44
CA GLY A 343 -21.66 -28.97 3.53
C GLY A 343 -20.45 -29.59 4.23
N ARG A 344 -19.23 -29.24 3.87
CA ARG A 344 -18.03 -29.72 4.54
C ARG A 344 -17.79 -28.95 5.85
N THR A 345 -17.78 -29.59 7.02
CA THR A 345 -17.66 -28.93 8.33
C THR A 345 -16.23 -28.73 8.80
N ALA A 346 -15.34 -29.69 8.58
CA ALA A 346 -13.95 -29.66 9.05
C ALA A 346 -13.01 -29.15 7.94
N VAL A 347 -13.10 -27.85 7.63
CA VAL A 347 -12.29 -27.20 6.59
C VAL A 347 -11.64 -25.95 7.16
N PHE A 348 -10.32 -25.84 7.06
CA PHE A 348 -9.55 -24.74 7.60
C PHE A 348 -8.54 -24.21 6.58
N SER A 349 -8.34 -22.92 6.58
CA SER A 349 -7.33 -22.21 5.78
C SER A 349 -6.15 -21.80 6.64
N LEU A 350 -4.95 -21.88 6.11
CA LEU A 350 -3.75 -21.31 6.72
C LEU A 350 -3.81 -19.77 6.64
N ARG A 351 -3.90 -19.12 7.80
CA ARG A 351 -3.86 -17.65 7.90
C ARG A 351 -2.52 -17.13 7.36
N GLY A 352 -2.56 -16.15 6.47
CA GLY A 352 -1.37 -15.58 5.83
C GLY A 352 -0.70 -16.54 4.81
N GLY A 353 -1.22 -17.74 4.62
CA GLY A 353 -0.75 -18.71 3.63
C GLY A 353 0.66 -19.22 3.86
N ILE A 354 1.27 -19.73 2.79
CA ILE A 354 2.63 -20.29 2.81
C ILE A 354 3.67 -19.24 3.23
N LEU A 355 3.46 -17.96 2.90
CA LEU A 355 4.38 -16.90 3.30
C LEU A 355 4.46 -16.80 4.84
N ALA A 356 3.33 -16.68 5.52
CA ALA A 356 3.31 -16.62 6.98
C ALA A 356 3.83 -17.91 7.63
N TRP A 357 3.59 -19.06 6.99
CA TRP A 357 4.15 -20.35 7.44
C TRP A 357 5.68 -20.36 7.43
N LEU A 358 6.28 -19.82 6.37
CA LEU A 358 7.74 -19.77 6.23
C LEU A 358 8.35 -18.73 7.16
N GLU A 359 7.73 -17.55 7.29
CA GLU A 359 8.18 -16.49 8.20
C GLU A 359 8.19 -16.96 9.66
N GLU A 360 7.11 -17.61 10.15
CA GLU A 360 7.06 -18.12 11.53
C GLU A 360 8.09 -19.24 11.81
N ARG A 361 8.54 -19.96 10.79
CA ARG A 361 9.54 -21.02 10.92
C ARG A 361 10.98 -20.56 10.72
N GLY A 362 11.21 -19.27 10.60
CA GLY A 362 12.54 -18.70 10.45
C GLY A 362 13.23 -19.08 9.15
N ALA A 363 12.47 -19.27 8.08
CA ALA A 363 13.02 -19.41 6.72
C ALA A 363 13.48 -18.03 6.21
N HIS A 364 14.58 -17.56 6.80
CA HIS A 364 15.27 -16.32 6.43
C HIS A 364 16.51 -16.64 5.60
#